data_3ddea53dca5c2f88f2141917679e09d0
#
_entry.id   3ddea53dca5c2f88f2141917679e09d0
#
_cell.length_a   1.000
_cell.length_b   1.000
_cell.length_c   1.000
_cell.angle_alpha   90.00
_cell.angle_beta   90.00
_cell.angle_gamma   90.00
#
_symmetry.space_group_name_H-M   'P 1'
#
loop_
_entity.id
_entity.type
_entity.pdbx_description
1 polymer ?
#
loop_
_entity_poly.entity_id
_entity_poly.type
_entity_poly.pdbx_seq_one_letter_code
_entity_poly.pdbx_strand_id
1 'polypeptide(L)'
;MAVSCQLGDSGESVNRKRRSSPRRGRLIKALFFDVDGVLTDGRIYIAGDGTEFKVFDTKDGHGTRKAIAAGLKVAWISGRTSPATSARAKDLGVHACIQGQHEKRAPYERLCRRWRLYPSETAAIGDDEPDLPMLEAAGFSACPADATPAARKAAQVVLKRAGGRGAAREFIEMVLALNGKERIVKRKP
;
A
#
# COMPACT_ATOMS: atom_id res chain seq x y z
N MET A 1 -32.20 39.93 40.77
CA MET A 1 -30.84 39.35 40.85
C MET A 1 -30.66 38.50 39.61
N ALA A 2 -29.93 39.01 38.63
CA ALA A 2 -29.65 38.27 37.39
C ALA A 2 -28.29 37.59 37.51
N VAL A 3 -28.25 36.25 37.35
CA VAL A 3 -27.02 35.48 37.30
C VAL A 3 -26.63 35.30 35.84
N SER A 4 -25.57 36.02 35.45
CA SER A 4 -24.93 35.90 34.13
C SER A 4 -24.10 34.60 34.07
N CYS A 5 -24.43 33.72 33.13
CA CYS A 5 -23.67 32.52 32.83
C CYS A 5 -22.78 32.82 31.63
N GLN A 6 -21.48 32.99 31.85
CA GLN A 6 -20.47 33.09 30.78
C GLN A 6 -20.12 31.71 30.30
N LEU A 7 -20.41 31.41 29.03
CA LEU A 7 -19.92 30.25 28.30
C LEU A 7 -18.49 30.53 27.83
N GLY A 8 -17.53 29.79 28.40
CA GLY A 8 -16.14 29.79 27.98
C GLY A 8 -16.01 29.02 26.66
N ASP A 9 -15.60 29.75 25.64
CA ASP A 9 -15.21 29.20 24.33
C ASP A 9 -13.80 28.58 24.47
N SER A 10 -13.74 27.25 24.66
CA SER A 10 -12.49 26.49 24.59
C SER A 10 -12.27 26.01 23.16
N GLY A 11 -11.68 26.90 22.36
CA GLY A 11 -11.21 26.57 21.01
C GLY A 11 -10.07 25.56 21.06
N GLU A 12 -10.37 24.26 20.95
CA GLU A 12 -9.39 23.24 20.65
C GLU A 12 -8.84 23.46 19.21
N SER A 13 -7.68 24.06 19.12
CA SER A 13 -6.92 24.14 17.89
C SER A 13 -6.45 22.72 17.48
N VAL A 14 -7.19 22.11 16.57
CA VAL A 14 -6.79 20.87 15.91
C VAL A 14 -5.50 21.13 15.13
N ASN A 15 -4.39 20.78 15.74
CA ASN A 15 -3.05 20.84 15.14
C ASN A 15 -3.00 19.88 13.93
N ARG A 16 -3.41 20.37 12.76
CA ARG A 16 -3.21 19.69 11.47
C ARG A 16 -1.70 19.61 11.22
N LYS A 17 -1.06 18.54 11.69
CA LYS A 17 0.27 18.17 11.21
C LYS A 17 0.21 18.14 9.68
N ARG A 18 0.85 19.12 9.04
CA ARG A 18 1.01 19.18 7.58
C ARG A 18 1.62 17.85 7.16
N ARG A 19 0.83 17.03 6.46
CA ARG A 19 1.33 15.83 5.79
C ARG A 19 2.41 16.30 4.82
N SER A 20 3.66 16.00 5.12
CA SER A 20 4.77 16.36 4.26
C SER A 20 4.62 15.63 2.94
N SER A 21 4.51 16.38 1.84
CA SER A 21 4.74 15.83 0.51
C SER A 21 6.05 15.01 0.52
N PRO A 22 6.17 13.94 -0.29
CA PRO A 22 7.38 13.14 -0.34
C PRO A 22 8.58 14.09 -0.47
N ARG A 23 9.54 13.96 0.44
CA ARG A 23 10.73 14.83 0.46
C ARG A 23 11.38 14.73 -0.91
N ARG A 24 11.33 15.80 -1.70
CA ARG A 24 12.03 15.93 -2.99
C ARG A 24 13.47 15.47 -2.80
N GLY A 25 13.87 14.38 -3.48
CA GLY A 25 15.25 13.98 -3.57
C GLY A 25 15.61 12.51 -3.33
N ARG A 26 14.72 11.67 -2.81
CA ARG A 26 15.01 10.23 -2.68
C ARG A 26 14.10 9.41 -3.56
N LEU A 27 14.72 8.62 -4.45
CA LEU A 27 14.02 7.66 -5.29
C LEU A 27 13.44 6.53 -4.43
N ILE A 28 12.19 6.18 -4.67
CA ILE A 28 11.60 4.95 -4.13
C ILE A 28 12.29 3.76 -4.80
N LYS A 29 12.77 2.82 -3.98
CA LYS A 29 13.51 1.63 -4.42
C LYS A 29 12.76 0.34 -4.12
N ALA A 30 11.78 0.37 -3.22
CA ALA A 30 10.96 -0.80 -2.89
C ALA A 30 9.49 -0.44 -2.70
N LEU A 31 8.62 -1.38 -3.09
CA LEU A 31 7.17 -1.34 -2.95
C LEU A 31 6.72 -2.47 -2.02
N PHE A 32 5.86 -2.12 -1.07
CA PHE A 32 5.27 -3.05 -0.12
C PHE A 32 3.75 -3.04 -0.29
N PHE A 33 3.16 -4.20 -0.47
CA PHE A 33 1.74 -4.37 -0.69
C PHE A 33 1.13 -5.25 0.39
N ASP A 34 -0.02 -4.85 0.91
CA ASP A 34 -0.96 -5.82 1.42
C ASP A 34 -1.55 -6.65 0.26
N VAL A 35 -2.21 -7.75 0.57
CA VAL A 35 -2.80 -8.65 -0.41
C VAL A 35 -4.32 -8.55 -0.43
N ASP A 36 -4.96 -8.80 0.72
CA ASP A 36 -6.41 -8.88 0.81
C ASP A 36 -7.03 -7.50 0.97
N GLY A 37 -7.78 -7.02 -0.02
CA GLY A 37 -8.28 -5.65 -0.07
C GLY A 37 -7.40 -4.67 -0.86
N VAL A 38 -6.18 -5.09 -1.28
CA VAL A 38 -5.30 -4.30 -2.14
C VAL A 38 -5.09 -4.95 -3.49
N LEU A 39 -4.53 -6.18 -3.51
CA LEU A 39 -4.30 -6.98 -4.72
C LEU A 39 -5.52 -7.83 -5.10
N THR A 40 -6.42 -8.04 -4.14
CA THR A 40 -7.73 -8.64 -4.29
C THR A 40 -8.81 -7.66 -3.86
N ASP A 41 -10.07 -8.01 -4.03
CA ASP A 41 -11.22 -7.22 -3.57
C ASP A 41 -11.53 -7.42 -2.07
N GLY A 42 -10.67 -8.09 -1.31
CA GLY A 42 -10.83 -8.37 0.11
C GLY A 42 -11.85 -9.46 0.44
N ARG A 43 -12.57 -10.01 -0.55
CA ARG A 43 -13.53 -11.08 -0.33
C ARG A 43 -12.84 -12.42 -0.18
N ILE A 44 -13.46 -13.29 0.63
CA ILE A 44 -13.00 -14.65 0.83
C ILE A 44 -13.90 -15.56 -0.02
N TYR A 45 -13.31 -16.26 -0.96
CA TYR A 45 -13.99 -17.22 -1.83
C TYR A 45 -13.65 -18.63 -1.36
N ILE A 46 -14.67 -19.37 -0.88
CA ILE A 46 -14.50 -20.72 -0.35
C ILE A 46 -15.44 -21.65 -1.11
N ALA A 47 -14.89 -22.72 -1.68
CA ALA A 47 -15.64 -23.80 -2.28
C ALA A 47 -16.25 -24.74 -1.21
N GLY A 48 -17.22 -25.59 -1.60
CA GLY A 48 -17.91 -26.48 -0.68
C GLY A 48 -17.00 -27.53 0.01
N ASP A 49 -15.84 -27.82 -0.55
CA ASP A 49 -14.81 -28.69 0.01
C ASP A 49 -13.81 -27.97 0.94
N GLY A 50 -14.05 -26.65 1.20
CA GLY A 50 -13.16 -25.80 2.00
C GLY A 50 -11.99 -25.18 1.24
N THR A 51 -11.84 -25.45 -0.06
CA THR A 51 -10.78 -24.85 -0.87
C THR A 51 -10.99 -23.34 -1.00
N GLU A 52 -9.98 -22.55 -0.59
CA GLU A 52 -9.97 -21.09 -0.80
C GLU A 52 -9.31 -20.76 -2.15
N PHE A 53 -9.92 -19.85 -2.90
CA PHE A 53 -9.32 -19.26 -4.08
C PHE A 53 -9.36 -17.73 -4.01
N LYS A 54 -8.43 -17.08 -4.71
CA LYS A 54 -8.33 -15.62 -4.77
C LYS A 54 -8.38 -15.14 -6.21
N VAL A 55 -9.03 -14.00 -6.41
CA VAL A 55 -9.12 -13.32 -7.71
C VAL A 55 -8.15 -12.14 -7.71
N PHE A 56 -7.21 -12.16 -8.66
CA PHE A 56 -6.25 -11.08 -8.88
C PHE A 56 -6.51 -10.38 -10.20
N ASP A 57 -6.40 -9.05 -10.21
CA ASP A 57 -6.51 -8.27 -11.46
C ASP A 57 -5.23 -8.43 -12.30
N THR A 58 -5.43 -8.69 -13.60
CA THR A 58 -4.31 -8.80 -14.56
C THR A 58 -3.56 -7.49 -14.74
N LYS A 59 -4.23 -6.33 -14.60
CA LYS A 59 -3.61 -5.00 -14.69
C LYS A 59 -2.66 -4.75 -13.52
N ASP A 60 -3.03 -5.19 -12.30
CA ASP A 60 -2.18 -5.11 -11.11
C ASP A 60 -0.94 -6.02 -11.25
N GLY A 61 -1.14 -7.23 -11.81
CA GLY A 61 -0.03 -8.12 -12.14
C GLY A 61 0.92 -7.54 -13.17
N HIS A 62 0.40 -6.93 -14.23
CA HIS A 62 1.23 -6.24 -15.22
C HIS A 62 1.97 -5.04 -14.60
N GLY A 63 1.33 -4.28 -13.73
CA GLY A 63 1.95 -3.20 -12.97
C GLY A 63 3.13 -3.71 -12.13
N THR A 64 2.94 -4.81 -11.42
CA THR A 64 3.98 -5.46 -10.61
C THR A 64 5.20 -5.82 -11.46
N ARG A 65 5.01 -6.46 -12.60
CA ARG A 65 6.11 -6.76 -13.55
C ARG A 65 6.78 -5.50 -14.08
N LYS A 66 6.03 -4.43 -14.37
CA LYS A 66 6.56 -3.12 -14.78
C LYS A 66 7.46 -2.51 -13.70
N ALA A 67 7.04 -2.58 -12.42
CA ALA A 67 7.84 -2.10 -11.29
C ALA A 67 9.16 -2.88 -11.15
N ILE A 68 9.10 -4.20 -11.26
CA ILE A 68 10.28 -5.07 -11.21
C ILE A 68 11.24 -4.78 -12.37
N ALA A 69 10.72 -4.66 -13.59
CA ALA A 69 11.51 -4.29 -14.77
C ALA A 69 12.16 -2.89 -14.64
N ALA A 70 11.53 -1.98 -13.89
CA ALA A 70 12.11 -0.67 -13.56
C ALA A 70 13.17 -0.74 -12.45
N GLY A 71 13.48 -1.92 -11.92
CA GLY A 71 14.50 -2.14 -10.89
C GLY A 71 14.01 -1.92 -9.46
N LEU A 72 12.69 -1.83 -9.23
CA LEU A 72 12.13 -1.74 -7.88
C LEU A 72 12.06 -3.13 -7.23
N LYS A 73 12.38 -3.21 -5.96
CA LYS A 73 12.05 -4.39 -5.15
C LYS A 73 10.55 -4.39 -4.85
N VAL A 74 9.92 -5.56 -4.91
CA VAL A 74 8.49 -5.73 -4.61
C VAL A 74 8.34 -6.76 -3.51
N ALA A 75 7.60 -6.42 -2.46
CA ALA A 75 7.23 -7.33 -1.37
C ALA A 75 5.71 -7.34 -1.17
N TRP A 76 5.18 -8.50 -0.88
CA TRP A 76 3.82 -8.71 -0.39
C TRP A 76 3.87 -9.14 1.07
N ILE A 77 3.05 -8.52 1.92
CA ILE A 77 2.93 -8.83 3.36
C ILE A 77 1.45 -8.98 3.67
N SER A 78 1.00 -10.22 3.94
CA SER A 78 -0.40 -10.55 4.20
C SER A 78 -0.59 -11.08 5.63
N GLY A 79 -1.69 -10.71 6.26
CA GLY A 79 -2.14 -11.29 7.53
C GLY A 79 -2.58 -12.75 7.38
N ARG A 80 -3.11 -13.12 6.23
CA ARG A 80 -3.59 -14.46 5.91
C ARG A 80 -2.50 -15.28 5.23
N THR A 81 -2.63 -16.61 5.30
CA THR A 81 -1.81 -17.56 4.56
C THR A 81 -2.68 -18.24 3.50
N SER A 82 -2.24 -18.16 2.22
CA SER A 82 -2.97 -18.75 1.10
C SER A 82 -2.00 -19.26 0.03
N PRO A 83 -2.16 -20.52 -0.43
CA PRO A 83 -1.39 -21.06 -1.56
C PRO A 83 -1.56 -20.23 -2.83
N ALA A 84 -2.76 -19.67 -3.07
CA ALA A 84 -3.03 -18.82 -4.23
C ALA A 84 -2.15 -17.55 -4.23
N THR A 85 -1.96 -16.93 -3.06
CA THR A 85 -1.05 -15.79 -2.89
C THR A 85 0.39 -16.17 -3.22
N SER A 86 0.88 -17.32 -2.71
CA SER A 86 2.22 -17.82 -3.00
C SER A 86 2.42 -18.08 -4.49
N ALA A 87 1.47 -18.77 -5.13
CA ALA A 87 1.50 -19.07 -6.55
C ALA A 87 1.55 -17.80 -7.40
N ARG A 88 0.70 -16.82 -7.09
CA ARG A 88 0.66 -15.54 -7.82
C ARG A 88 1.93 -14.71 -7.62
N ALA A 89 2.46 -14.65 -6.41
CA ALA A 89 3.72 -13.96 -6.12
C ALA A 89 4.89 -14.56 -6.91
N LYS A 90 4.95 -15.88 -6.99
CA LYS A 90 5.97 -16.62 -7.78
C LYS A 90 5.83 -16.35 -9.27
N ASP A 91 4.61 -16.42 -9.82
CA ASP A 91 4.33 -16.12 -11.24
C ASP A 91 4.80 -14.70 -11.63
N LEU A 92 4.57 -13.71 -10.77
CA LEU A 92 4.93 -12.32 -11.03
C LEU A 92 6.41 -12.00 -10.76
N GLY A 93 7.15 -12.89 -10.12
CA GLY A 93 8.54 -12.66 -9.74
C GLY A 93 8.70 -11.70 -8.55
N VAL A 94 7.75 -11.71 -7.62
CA VAL A 94 7.79 -10.87 -6.41
C VAL A 94 8.99 -11.26 -5.55
N HIS A 95 9.77 -10.29 -5.08
CA HIS A 95 11.05 -10.51 -4.38
C HIS A 95 10.89 -11.07 -2.96
N ALA A 96 9.75 -10.80 -2.33
CA ALA A 96 9.39 -11.34 -1.02
C ALA A 96 7.88 -11.46 -0.91
N CYS A 97 7.40 -12.62 -0.45
CA CYS A 97 6.00 -12.86 -0.11
C CYS A 97 5.97 -13.41 1.31
N ILE A 98 5.53 -12.60 2.25
CA ILE A 98 5.48 -12.93 3.68
C ILE A 98 4.01 -13.00 4.06
N GLN A 99 3.59 -14.13 4.60
CA GLN A 99 2.21 -14.42 4.94
C GLN A 99 2.05 -14.73 6.44
N GLY A 100 0.83 -14.70 6.98
CA GLY A 100 0.55 -14.96 8.39
C GLY A 100 1.06 -13.85 9.32
N GLN A 101 1.12 -12.61 8.85
CA GLN A 101 1.66 -11.46 9.60
C GLN A 101 0.56 -10.44 9.88
N HIS A 102 -0.09 -10.57 11.02
CA HIS A 102 -1.13 -9.60 11.45
C HIS A 102 -0.51 -8.23 11.80
N GLU A 103 0.69 -8.22 12.39
CA GLU A 103 1.46 -7.01 12.62
C GLU A 103 2.50 -6.86 11.49
N LYS A 104 2.36 -5.82 10.66
CA LYS A 104 3.14 -5.68 9.41
C LYS A 104 4.41 -4.85 9.54
N ARG A 105 4.61 -4.15 10.66
CA ARG A 105 5.80 -3.32 10.86
C ARG A 105 7.08 -4.15 10.93
N ALA A 106 7.07 -5.20 11.72
CA ALA A 106 8.26 -6.04 11.92
C ALA A 106 8.74 -6.70 10.61
N PRO A 107 7.89 -7.37 9.79
CA PRO A 107 8.31 -7.90 8.49
C PRO A 107 8.75 -6.79 7.51
N TYR A 108 8.09 -5.64 7.48
CA TYR A 108 8.49 -4.49 6.69
C TYR A 108 9.91 -4.02 7.05
N GLU A 109 10.19 -3.77 8.32
CA GLU A 109 11.50 -3.31 8.78
C GLU A 109 12.60 -4.36 8.53
N ARG A 110 12.28 -5.65 8.70
CA ARG A 110 13.20 -6.75 8.39
C ARG A 110 13.59 -6.74 6.91
N LEU A 111 12.64 -6.52 6.00
CA LEU A 111 12.92 -6.41 4.58
C LEU A 111 13.72 -5.14 4.25
N CYS A 112 13.41 -4.02 4.86
CA CYS A 112 14.19 -2.78 4.70
C CYS A 112 15.66 -3.01 5.07
N ARG A 113 15.93 -3.64 6.23
CA ARG A 113 17.30 -4.00 6.64
C ARG A 113 17.97 -4.97 5.65
N ARG A 114 17.26 -6.02 5.25
CA ARG A 114 17.78 -7.01 4.27
C ARG A 114 18.16 -6.37 2.94
N TRP A 115 17.39 -5.41 2.47
CA TRP A 115 17.62 -4.71 1.20
C TRP A 115 18.45 -3.45 1.34
N ARG A 116 18.90 -3.13 2.56
CA ARG A 116 19.70 -1.92 2.89
C ARG A 116 19.01 -0.63 2.43
N LEU A 117 17.72 -0.52 2.74
CA LEU A 117 16.89 0.63 2.39
C LEU A 117 16.53 1.43 3.63
N TYR A 118 16.47 2.75 3.47
CA TYR A 118 15.83 3.63 4.43
C TYR A 118 14.33 3.66 4.21
N PRO A 119 13.51 3.88 5.25
CA PRO A 119 12.05 4.03 5.08
C PRO A 119 11.67 5.06 4.01
N SER A 120 12.41 6.16 3.90
CA SER A 120 12.22 7.21 2.89
C SER A 120 12.45 6.76 1.44
N GLU A 121 12.98 5.57 1.21
CA GLU A 121 13.22 4.95 -0.10
C GLU A 121 12.18 3.87 -0.42
N THR A 122 11.12 3.78 0.40
CA THR A 122 10.07 2.77 0.26
C THR A 122 8.71 3.40 0.05
N ALA A 123 7.83 2.66 -0.61
CA ALA A 123 6.43 3.00 -0.71
C ALA A 123 5.56 1.80 -0.29
N ALA A 124 4.44 2.07 0.39
CA ALA A 124 3.53 1.04 0.91
C ALA A 124 2.09 1.33 0.51
N ILE A 125 1.32 0.26 0.30
CA ILE A 125 -0.12 0.32 0.08
C ILE A 125 -0.80 -0.73 0.96
N GLY A 126 -1.88 -0.31 1.64
CA GLY A 126 -2.70 -1.14 2.53
C GLY A 126 -4.09 -0.55 2.64
N ASP A 127 -5.05 -1.32 3.12
CA ASP A 127 -6.47 -0.95 3.13
C ASP A 127 -7.11 -0.97 4.53
N ASP A 128 -6.46 -1.59 5.54
CA ASP A 128 -7.08 -1.79 6.84
C ASP A 128 -6.09 -1.54 8.02
N GLU A 129 -6.60 -1.66 9.23
CA GLU A 129 -5.87 -1.37 10.48
C GLU A 129 -4.55 -2.12 10.62
N PRO A 130 -4.41 -3.41 10.27
CA PRO A 130 -3.13 -4.13 10.35
C PRO A 130 -2.02 -3.51 9.49
N ASP A 131 -2.39 -2.67 8.50
CA ASP A 131 -1.45 -2.01 7.59
C ASP A 131 -0.88 -0.71 8.15
N LEU A 132 -1.57 -0.09 9.12
CA LEU A 132 -1.23 1.25 9.62
C LEU A 132 0.25 1.38 9.99
N PRO A 133 0.85 0.43 10.74
CA PRO A 133 2.25 0.55 11.13
C PRO A 133 3.22 0.55 9.93
N MET A 134 2.87 -0.15 8.84
CA MET A 134 3.63 -0.17 7.59
C MET A 134 3.41 1.13 6.78
N LEU A 135 2.16 1.59 6.67
CA LEU A 135 1.81 2.83 5.97
C LEU A 135 2.47 4.06 6.59
N GLU A 136 2.52 4.12 7.92
CA GLU A 136 3.14 5.21 8.66
C GLU A 136 4.66 5.21 8.57
N ALA A 137 5.28 4.02 8.49
CA ALA A 137 6.71 3.86 8.43
C ALA A 137 7.29 4.18 7.03
N ALA A 138 6.55 3.91 5.96
CA ALA A 138 7.02 4.10 4.58
C ALA A 138 7.19 5.60 4.23
N GLY A 139 8.16 5.88 3.36
CA GLY A 139 8.41 7.24 2.86
C GLY A 139 7.28 7.78 1.98
N PHE A 140 6.55 6.89 1.31
CA PHE A 140 5.33 7.19 0.58
C PHE A 140 4.28 6.12 0.86
N SER A 141 3.03 6.51 1.12
CA SER A 141 1.96 5.55 1.39
C SER A 141 0.66 5.91 0.69
N ALA A 142 -0.07 4.88 0.27
CA ALA A 142 -1.38 5.01 -0.34
C ALA A 142 -2.34 3.95 0.21
N CYS A 143 -3.64 4.16 -0.03
CA CYS A 143 -4.66 3.15 0.20
C CYS A 143 -5.65 3.13 -0.97
N PRO A 144 -6.32 2.00 -1.24
CA PRO A 144 -7.38 1.90 -2.23
C PRO A 144 -8.57 2.84 -1.92
N ALA A 145 -9.42 3.06 -2.94
CA ALA A 145 -10.60 3.93 -2.81
C ALA A 145 -11.62 3.41 -1.78
N ASP A 146 -11.68 2.11 -1.57
CA ASP A 146 -12.58 1.39 -0.67
C ASP A 146 -11.94 0.98 0.67
N ALA A 147 -10.73 1.48 0.97
CA ALA A 147 -10.05 1.27 2.24
C ALA A 147 -10.83 1.81 3.44
N THR A 148 -10.60 1.21 4.60
CA THR A 148 -11.21 1.63 5.86
C THR A 148 -10.90 3.08 6.22
N PRO A 149 -11.74 3.75 7.04
CA PRO A 149 -11.47 5.12 7.48
C PRO A 149 -10.11 5.28 8.16
N ALA A 150 -9.66 4.27 8.90
CA ALA A 150 -8.37 4.26 9.59
C ALA A 150 -7.20 4.27 8.58
N ALA A 151 -7.21 3.38 7.59
CA ALA A 151 -6.20 3.33 6.54
C ALA A 151 -6.20 4.61 5.68
N ARG A 152 -7.39 5.15 5.34
CA ARG A 152 -7.52 6.42 4.61
C ARG A 152 -6.94 7.61 5.38
N LYS A 153 -7.02 7.58 6.72
CA LYS A 153 -6.43 8.61 7.58
C LYS A 153 -4.90 8.49 7.68
N ALA A 154 -4.39 7.27 7.70
CA ALA A 154 -2.95 6.99 7.81
C ALA A 154 -2.20 7.19 6.48
N ALA A 155 -2.80 6.78 5.37
CA ALA A 155 -2.18 6.91 4.05
C ALA A 155 -2.01 8.38 3.62
N GLN A 156 -0.91 8.66 2.90
CA GLN A 156 -0.66 9.98 2.32
C GLN A 156 -1.58 10.26 1.12
N VAL A 157 -1.97 9.21 0.40
CA VAL A 157 -2.83 9.30 -0.78
C VAL A 157 -3.92 8.24 -0.72
N VAL A 158 -5.15 8.64 -1.00
CA VAL A 158 -6.26 7.73 -1.31
C VAL A 158 -6.36 7.63 -2.82
N LEU A 159 -6.23 6.41 -3.34
CA LEU A 159 -6.30 6.13 -4.76
C LEU A 159 -7.72 6.25 -5.30
N LYS A 160 -7.86 6.31 -6.62
CA LYS A 160 -9.17 6.34 -7.31
C LYS A 160 -9.74 4.95 -7.52
N ARG A 161 -8.88 3.93 -7.58
CA ARG A 161 -9.25 2.53 -7.83
C ARG A 161 -9.44 1.79 -6.52
N ALA A 162 -10.42 0.89 -6.50
CA ALA A 162 -10.66 -0.03 -5.41
C ALA A 162 -9.65 -1.20 -5.42
N GLY A 163 -9.53 -1.89 -4.29
CA GLY A 163 -8.72 -3.08 -4.16
C GLY A 163 -9.12 -4.18 -5.14
N GLY A 164 -8.13 -4.88 -5.72
CA GLY A 164 -8.34 -5.89 -6.74
C GLY A 164 -8.97 -5.38 -8.05
N ARG A 165 -8.99 -4.07 -8.24
CA ARG A 165 -9.57 -3.44 -9.44
C ARG A 165 -8.66 -2.38 -10.05
N GLY A 166 -7.36 -2.59 -9.94
CA GLY A 166 -6.33 -1.71 -10.49
C GLY A 166 -5.75 -0.72 -9.49
N ALA A 167 -6.01 -0.83 -8.19
CA ALA A 167 -5.41 0.02 -7.17
C ALA A 167 -3.89 -0.15 -7.11
N ALA A 168 -3.39 -1.38 -7.11
CA ALA A 168 -1.96 -1.63 -7.13
C ALA A 168 -1.30 -1.11 -8.41
N ARG A 169 -1.98 -1.20 -9.56
CA ARG A 169 -1.51 -0.62 -10.81
C ARG A 169 -1.39 0.90 -10.73
N GLU A 170 -2.41 1.59 -10.23
CA GLU A 170 -2.42 3.04 -10.04
C GLU A 170 -1.29 3.49 -9.11
N PHE A 171 -1.12 2.80 -7.98
CA PHE A 171 -0.03 3.05 -7.03
C PHE A 171 1.35 2.92 -7.66
N ILE A 172 1.59 1.84 -8.41
CA ILE A 172 2.86 1.60 -9.09
C ILE A 172 3.15 2.71 -10.10
N GLU A 173 2.18 3.10 -10.93
CA GLU A 173 2.35 4.17 -11.91
C GLU A 173 2.67 5.50 -11.25
N MET A 174 2.01 5.80 -10.12
CA MET A 174 2.31 6.99 -9.32
C MET A 174 3.76 6.98 -8.80
N VAL A 175 4.25 5.86 -8.27
CA VAL A 175 5.64 5.75 -7.79
C VAL A 175 6.64 5.85 -8.95
N LEU A 176 6.36 5.24 -10.08
CA LEU A 176 7.23 5.34 -11.26
C LEU A 176 7.30 6.77 -11.79
N ALA A 177 6.19 7.50 -11.77
CA ALA A 177 6.15 8.93 -12.12
C ALA A 177 6.96 9.76 -11.13
N LEU A 178 6.79 9.55 -9.82
CA LEU A 178 7.60 10.20 -8.77
C LEU A 178 9.10 9.98 -8.97
N ASN A 179 9.49 8.80 -9.42
CA ASN A 179 10.88 8.46 -9.70
C ASN A 179 11.39 9.02 -11.06
N GLY A 180 10.55 9.69 -11.85
CA GLY A 180 10.89 10.13 -13.21
C GLY A 180 11.20 8.97 -14.18
N LYS A 181 10.78 7.76 -13.81
CA LYS A 181 11.01 6.53 -14.59
C LYS A 181 9.86 6.18 -15.54
N GLU A 182 8.80 6.97 -15.55
CA GLU A 182 7.73 6.85 -16.53
C GLU A 182 8.20 7.43 -17.85
N ARG A 183 9.11 6.70 -18.51
CA ARG A 183 9.34 6.93 -19.92
C ARG A 183 8.07 6.48 -20.65
N ILE A 184 7.34 7.45 -21.17
CA ILE A 184 6.35 7.27 -22.22
C ILE A 184 6.95 6.25 -23.19
N VAL A 185 6.36 5.06 -23.25
CA VAL A 185 6.57 4.17 -24.38
C VAL A 185 6.04 4.95 -25.57
N LYS A 186 6.93 5.68 -26.25
CA LYS A 186 6.59 6.32 -27.51
C LYS A 186 6.05 5.20 -28.39
N ARG A 187 4.75 5.26 -28.68
CA ARG A 187 4.14 4.46 -29.72
C ARG A 187 5.03 4.68 -30.96
N LYS A 188 5.68 3.63 -31.42
CA LYS A 188 6.21 3.64 -32.78
C LYS A 188 5.01 3.87 -33.70
N PRO A 189 5.14 4.78 -34.68
CA PRO A 189 4.13 4.94 -35.72
C PRO A 189 3.91 3.65 -36.51
#